data_31abbfff8902a41344732b4cd5fc2b77
#
_entry.id   31abbfff8902a41344732b4cd5fc2b77
#
_cell.length_a   1.000
_cell.length_b   1.000
_cell.length_c   1.000
_cell.angle_alpha   90.00
_cell.angle_beta   90.00
_cell.angle_gamma   90.00
#
_symmetry.space_group_name_H-M   'P 1'
#
loop_
_entity.id
_entity.type
_entity.pdbx_description
1 polymer ?
#
loop_
_entity_poly.entity_id
_entity_poly.type
_entity_poly.pdbx_seq_one_letter_code
_entity_poly.pdbx_strand_id
1 'polypeptide(L)'
;MNSYLPRTDDMFFVLSRVLGAPAQLQALPAFEEIDTDLMRQVLGEAGKFVGEVIAPLNRDGDEFGAQWKDGAVTMPPGFRDAYQAFWQAGWPALSAAAEDGGQGLPTVLEAMLYEMASAANHGWTMAPGLLH
;
A
#
# COMPACT_ATOMS: atom_id res chain seq x y z
N MET A 1 -20.76 -9.83 1.60
CA MET A 1 -19.39 -9.85 1.02
C MET A 1 -19.00 -8.41 0.77
N ASN A 2 -18.15 -7.84 1.60
CA ASN A 2 -17.72 -6.44 1.43
C ASN A 2 -16.48 -6.46 0.53
N SER A 3 -16.69 -6.34 -0.77
CA SER A 3 -15.59 -6.30 -1.74
C SER A 3 -15.16 -4.84 -1.89
N TYR A 4 -14.18 -4.41 -1.11
CA TYR A 4 -13.51 -3.15 -1.35
C TYR A 4 -12.76 -3.21 -2.69
N LEU A 5 -13.03 -2.26 -3.55
CA LEU A 5 -12.30 -2.08 -4.81
C LEU A 5 -11.64 -0.69 -4.79
N PRO A 6 -10.31 -0.65 -4.78
CA PRO A 6 -9.58 0.61 -4.83
C PRO A 6 -9.93 1.43 -6.08
N ARG A 7 -10.16 2.72 -5.89
CA ARG A 7 -10.50 3.67 -6.96
C ARG A 7 -9.22 4.23 -7.59
N THR A 8 -8.39 3.36 -8.16
CA THR A 8 -7.08 3.74 -8.72
C THR A 8 -7.17 4.77 -9.84
N ASP A 9 -8.24 4.75 -10.63
CA ASP A 9 -8.46 5.76 -11.68
C ASP A 9 -8.74 7.15 -11.09
N ASP A 10 -9.51 7.24 -10.00
CA ASP A 10 -9.77 8.51 -9.32
C ASP A 10 -8.49 9.04 -8.67
N MET A 11 -7.73 8.17 -8.00
CA MET A 11 -6.43 8.53 -7.42
C MET A 11 -5.47 9.02 -8.49
N PHE A 12 -5.39 8.32 -9.60
CA PHE A 12 -4.55 8.72 -10.72
C PHE A 12 -5.01 10.05 -11.34
N PHE A 13 -6.32 10.29 -11.44
CA PHE A 13 -6.86 11.59 -11.87
C PHE A 13 -6.40 12.71 -10.95
N VAL A 14 -6.48 12.52 -9.63
CA VAL A 14 -6.01 13.51 -8.65
C VAL A 14 -4.51 13.78 -8.82
N LEU A 15 -3.69 12.73 -8.89
CA LEU A 15 -2.24 12.87 -9.09
C LEU A 15 -1.90 13.61 -10.38
N SER A 16 -2.50 13.21 -11.48
CA SER A 16 -2.09 13.67 -12.82
C SER A 16 -2.73 14.99 -13.22
N ARG A 17 -4.02 15.20 -12.88
CA ARG A 17 -4.79 16.36 -13.38
C ARG A 17 -4.96 17.44 -12.34
N VAL A 18 -5.18 17.07 -11.08
CA VAL A 18 -5.40 18.07 -10.03
C VAL A 18 -4.06 18.58 -9.49
N LEU A 19 -3.16 17.68 -9.14
CA LEU A 19 -1.86 18.01 -8.56
C LEU A 19 -0.78 18.27 -9.62
N GLY A 20 -0.93 17.76 -10.83
CA GLY A 20 0.12 17.81 -11.85
C GLY A 20 1.42 17.13 -11.43
N ALA A 21 1.31 16.12 -10.55
CA ALA A 21 2.45 15.47 -9.92
C ALA A 21 3.47 14.87 -10.91
N PRO A 22 3.08 14.24 -12.04
CA PRO A 22 4.06 13.69 -12.98
C PRO A 22 5.06 14.75 -13.48
N ALA A 23 4.57 15.91 -13.93
CA ALA A 23 5.44 16.97 -14.44
C ALA A 23 6.33 17.58 -13.35
N GLN A 24 5.80 17.73 -12.13
CA GLN A 24 6.58 18.25 -11.00
C GLN A 24 7.67 17.26 -10.56
N LEU A 25 7.38 15.99 -10.53
CA LEU A 25 8.34 14.94 -10.15
C LEU A 25 9.44 14.78 -11.20
N GLN A 26 9.08 14.73 -12.48
CA GLN A 26 10.06 14.65 -13.58
C GLN A 26 11.02 15.85 -13.65
N ALA A 27 10.66 16.99 -13.08
CA ALA A 27 11.54 18.14 -12.94
C ALA A 27 12.64 17.96 -11.86
N LEU A 28 12.53 16.91 -11.02
CA LEU A 28 13.49 16.57 -10.00
C LEU A 28 14.46 15.48 -10.51
N PRO A 29 15.78 15.68 -10.39
CA PRO A 29 16.76 14.70 -10.90
C PRO A 29 16.56 13.27 -10.39
N ALA A 30 16.07 13.12 -9.15
CA ALA A 30 15.81 11.80 -8.55
C ALA A 30 14.63 11.06 -9.21
N PHE A 31 13.74 11.75 -9.91
CA PHE A 31 12.50 11.20 -10.45
C PHE A 31 12.30 11.49 -11.94
N GLU A 32 13.35 11.91 -12.65
CA GLU A 32 13.25 12.27 -14.08
C GLU A 32 12.73 11.13 -14.97
N GLU A 33 12.98 9.89 -14.57
CA GLU A 33 12.54 8.69 -15.28
C GLU A 33 11.14 8.19 -14.85
N ILE A 34 10.54 8.81 -13.82
CA ILE A 34 9.22 8.42 -13.32
C ILE A 34 8.13 9.04 -14.18
N ASP A 35 7.70 8.31 -15.18
CA ASP A 35 6.67 8.77 -16.08
C ASP A 35 5.23 8.45 -15.60
N THR A 36 4.27 8.95 -16.34
CA THR A 36 2.85 8.79 -16.07
C THR A 36 2.40 7.33 -16.12
N ASP A 37 2.99 6.54 -17.02
CA ASP A 37 2.62 5.14 -17.22
C ASP A 37 3.12 4.27 -16.07
N LEU A 38 4.35 4.52 -15.61
CA LEU A 38 4.90 3.86 -14.42
C LEU A 38 4.04 4.16 -13.17
N MET A 39 3.66 5.42 -12.95
CA MET A 39 2.79 5.79 -11.83
C MET A 39 1.45 5.05 -11.91
N ARG A 40 0.83 4.99 -13.08
CA ARG A 40 -0.43 4.27 -13.29
C ARG A 40 -0.27 2.78 -13.02
N GLN A 41 0.82 2.18 -13.48
CA GLN A 41 1.12 0.76 -13.26
C GLN A 41 1.28 0.46 -11.78
N VAL A 42 2.07 1.24 -11.05
CA VAL A 42 2.29 1.07 -9.60
C VAL A 42 0.97 1.15 -8.83
N LEU A 43 0.13 2.15 -9.13
CA LEU A 43 -1.19 2.28 -8.51
C LEU A 43 -2.11 1.09 -8.84
N GLY A 44 -2.09 0.60 -10.08
CA GLY A 44 -2.87 -0.55 -10.51
C GLY A 44 -2.49 -1.82 -9.77
N GLU A 45 -1.20 -2.12 -9.69
CA GLU A 45 -0.68 -3.29 -8.96
C GLU A 45 -0.91 -3.18 -7.44
N ALA A 46 -0.72 -1.99 -6.86
CA ALA A 46 -1.06 -1.72 -5.46
C ALA A 46 -2.55 -1.96 -5.19
N GLY A 47 -3.42 -1.42 -6.05
CA GLY A 47 -4.86 -1.62 -5.95
C GLY A 47 -5.28 -3.09 -6.04
N LYS A 48 -4.67 -3.84 -6.94
CA LYS A 48 -4.90 -5.28 -7.08
C LYS A 48 -4.48 -6.02 -5.80
N PHE A 49 -3.27 -5.76 -5.31
CA PHE A 49 -2.78 -6.37 -4.08
C PHE A 49 -3.70 -6.07 -2.88
N VAL A 50 -4.08 -4.82 -2.71
CA VAL A 50 -4.97 -4.39 -1.63
C VAL A 50 -6.34 -5.08 -1.73
N GLY A 51 -6.92 -5.11 -2.92
CA GLY A 51 -8.24 -5.71 -3.15
C GLY A 51 -8.27 -7.23 -2.98
N GLU A 52 -7.22 -7.92 -3.41
CA GLU A 52 -7.16 -9.39 -3.41
C GLU A 52 -6.58 -9.99 -2.12
N VAL A 53 -5.65 -9.28 -1.45
CA VAL A 53 -4.91 -9.82 -0.30
C VAL A 53 -5.34 -9.18 1.03
N ILE A 54 -5.50 -7.85 1.07
CA ILE A 54 -5.75 -7.12 2.32
C ILE A 54 -7.26 -7.01 2.62
N ALA A 55 -8.04 -6.59 1.65
CA ALA A 55 -9.47 -6.33 1.82
C ALA A 55 -10.27 -7.56 2.31
N PRO A 56 -10.02 -8.79 1.82
CA PRO A 56 -10.77 -9.98 2.28
C PRO A 56 -10.63 -10.26 3.77
N LEU A 57 -9.54 -9.82 4.39
CA LEU A 57 -9.22 -10.09 5.79
C LEU A 57 -9.89 -9.11 6.77
N ASN A 58 -10.54 -8.05 6.28
CA ASN A 58 -11.08 -7.01 7.15
C ASN A 58 -12.14 -7.54 8.13
N ARG A 59 -13.04 -8.37 7.65
CA ARG A 59 -14.12 -8.95 8.46
C ARG A 59 -13.55 -9.87 9.56
N ASP A 60 -12.64 -10.77 9.19
CA ASP A 60 -12.02 -11.69 10.15
C ASP A 60 -11.19 -10.92 11.17
N GLY A 61 -10.55 -9.83 10.76
CA GLY A 61 -9.84 -8.92 11.64
C GLY A 61 -10.74 -8.28 12.69
N ASP A 62 -11.94 -7.87 12.30
CA ASP A 62 -12.92 -7.26 13.19
C ASP A 62 -13.59 -8.30 14.13
N GLU A 63 -13.99 -9.44 13.59
CA GLU A 63 -14.70 -10.49 14.34
C GLU A 63 -13.79 -11.25 15.32
N PHE A 64 -12.58 -11.61 14.92
CA PHE A 64 -11.64 -12.36 15.77
C PHE A 64 -10.75 -11.45 16.61
N GLY A 65 -10.28 -10.35 16.05
CA GLY A 65 -9.33 -9.46 16.69
C GLY A 65 -8.00 -10.15 17.05
N ALA A 66 -7.09 -9.39 17.67
CA ALA A 66 -5.88 -9.96 18.24
C ALA A 66 -6.19 -10.62 19.58
N GLN A 67 -5.71 -11.85 19.79
CA GLN A 67 -5.94 -12.64 21.00
C GLN A 67 -4.67 -12.69 21.84
N TRP A 68 -4.75 -12.29 23.11
CA TRP A 68 -3.67 -12.45 24.08
C TRP A 68 -3.93 -13.67 24.95
N LYS A 69 -2.92 -14.56 25.07
CA LYS A 69 -2.96 -15.70 25.96
C LYS A 69 -1.54 -16.05 26.41
N ASP A 70 -1.36 -16.26 27.70
CA ASP A 70 -0.11 -16.75 28.31
C ASP A 70 1.16 -15.96 27.87
N GLY A 71 1.05 -14.63 27.75
CA GLY A 71 2.17 -13.78 27.34
C GLY A 71 2.41 -13.69 25.84
N ALA A 72 1.60 -14.37 25.00
CA ALA A 72 1.69 -14.35 23.55
C ALA A 72 0.47 -13.68 22.92
N VAL A 73 0.68 -13.03 21.76
CA VAL A 73 -0.39 -12.46 20.94
C VAL A 73 -0.53 -13.27 19.66
N THR A 74 -1.76 -13.68 19.38
CA THR A 74 -2.14 -14.32 18.11
C THR A 74 -2.94 -13.34 17.30
N MET A 75 -2.50 -13.10 16.07
CA MET A 75 -3.19 -12.22 15.13
C MET A 75 -4.37 -12.94 14.45
N PRO A 76 -5.34 -12.20 13.89
CA PRO A 76 -6.42 -12.79 13.11
C PRO A 76 -5.90 -13.69 11.98
N PRO A 77 -6.68 -14.71 11.58
CA PRO A 77 -6.32 -15.58 10.46
C PRO A 77 -5.97 -14.81 9.19
N GLY A 78 -4.91 -15.21 8.50
CA GLY A 78 -4.45 -14.60 7.25
C GLY A 78 -3.63 -13.31 7.39
N PHE A 79 -3.66 -12.61 8.54
CA PHE A 79 -2.93 -11.36 8.73
C PHE A 79 -1.41 -11.52 8.54
N ARG A 80 -0.85 -12.59 9.11
CA ARG A 80 0.58 -12.89 8.99
C ARG A 80 0.98 -13.19 7.54
N ASP A 81 0.17 -13.99 6.84
CA ASP A 81 0.48 -14.37 5.46
C ASP A 81 0.37 -13.17 4.52
N ALA A 82 -0.63 -12.31 4.71
CA ALA A 82 -0.75 -11.06 3.99
C ALA A 82 0.43 -10.12 4.26
N TYR A 83 0.91 -10.06 5.50
CA TYR A 83 2.09 -9.26 5.86
C TYR A 83 3.36 -9.78 5.19
N GLN A 84 3.56 -11.10 5.16
CA GLN A 84 4.69 -11.71 4.45
C GLN A 84 4.62 -11.45 2.94
N ALA A 85 3.43 -11.59 2.33
CA ALA A 85 3.22 -11.28 0.92
C ALA A 85 3.49 -9.80 0.61
N PHE A 86 3.10 -8.87 1.49
CA PHE A 86 3.37 -7.45 1.37
C PHE A 86 4.86 -7.14 1.34
N TRP A 87 5.64 -7.76 2.23
CA TRP A 87 7.09 -7.64 2.26
C TRP A 87 7.76 -8.27 1.04
N GLN A 88 7.35 -9.46 0.64
CA GLN A 88 7.90 -10.17 -0.51
C GLN A 88 7.67 -9.42 -1.84
N ALA A 89 6.55 -8.72 -1.94
CA ALA A 89 6.23 -7.89 -3.09
C ALA A 89 6.96 -6.52 -3.10
N GLY A 90 7.71 -6.18 -2.04
CA GLY A 90 8.51 -4.96 -1.95
C GLY A 90 7.71 -3.70 -1.61
N TRP A 91 6.44 -3.81 -1.22
CA TRP A 91 5.59 -2.66 -0.92
C TRP A 91 6.11 -1.78 0.23
N PRO A 92 6.69 -2.30 1.33
CA PRO A 92 7.20 -1.47 2.43
C PRO A 92 8.37 -0.56 2.04
N ALA A 93 9.09 -0.91 0.99
CA ALA A 93 10.30 -0.20 0.56
C ALA A 93 10.07 0.64 -0.71
N LEU A 94 8.83 1.01 -1.02
CA LEU A 94 8.45 1.67 -2.26
C LEU A 94 9.16 3.01 -2.44
N SER A 95 9.20 3.84 -1.40
CA SER A 95 9.83 5.17 -1.43
C SER A 95 11.22 5.21 -0.80
N ALA A 96 11.69 4.12 -0.19
CA ALA A 96 13.04 4.06 0.36
C ALA A 96 14.10 4.15 -0.74
N ALA A 97 15.26 4.71 -0.41
CA ALA A 97 16.37 4.87 -1.36
C ALA A 97 16.87 3.51 -1.87
N ALA A 98 17.31 3.47 -3.13
CA ALA A 98 17.82 2.23 -3.74
C ALA A 98 19.06 1.68 -3.00
N GLU A 99 19.89 2.56 -2.44
CA GLU A 99 21.06 2.20 -1.64
C GLU A 99 20.70 1.50 -0.33
N ASP A 100 19.48 1.74 0.19
CA ASP A 100 18.93 1.09 1.37
C ASP A 100 18.06 -0.13 1.03
N GLY A 101 18.07 -0.56 -0.23
CA GLY A 101 17.29 -1.68 -0.71
C GLY A 101 15.85 -1.33 -1.10
N GLY A 102 15.53 -0.04 -1.21
CA GLY A 102 14.23 0.46 -1.65
C GLY A 102 14.09 0.54 -3.16
N GLN A 103 12.89 0.94 -3.61
CA GLN A 103 12.60 1.10 -5.02
C GLN A 103 12.81 2.54 -5.54
N GLY A 104 13.08 3.50 -4.64
CA GLY A 104 13.36 4.89 -4.99
C GLY A 104 12.19 5.63 -5.66
N LEU A 105 10.96 5.15 -5.45
CA LEU A 105 9.77 5.77 -6.03
C LEU A 105 9.31 6.99 -5.21
N PRO A 106 8.57 7.91 -5.82
CA PRO A 106 8.06 9.07 -5.10
C PRO A 106 7.14 8.69 -3.94
N THR A 107 7.31 9.31 -2.79
CA THR A 107 6.51 9.09 -1.57
C THR A 107 5.00 9.24 -1.80
N VAL A 108 4.58 10.03 -2.79
CA VAL A 108 3.18 10.17 -3.12
C VAL A 108 2.53 8.84 -3.56
N LEU A 109 3.28 7.94 -4.21
CA LEU A 109 2.77 6.61 -4.58
C LEU A 109 2.62 5.71 -3.35
N GLU A 110 3.54 5.81 -2.41
CA GLU A 110 3.46 5.12 -1.12
C GLU A 110 2.26 5.63 -0.31
N ALA A 111 2.04 6.95 -0.26
CA ALA A 111 0.86 7.53 0.40
C ALA A 111 -0.45 6.99 -0.19
N MET A 112 -0.54 6.83 -1.51
CA MET A 112 -1.71 6.24 -2.18
C MET A 112 -1.88 4.75 -1.84
N LEU A 113 -0.80 3.99 -1.75
CA LEU A 113 -0.84 2.59 -1.30
C LEU A 113 -1.43 2.49 0.11
N TYR A 114 -0.93 3.30 1.06
CA TYR A 114 -1.43 3.27 2.43
C TYR A 114 -2.85 3.82 2.58
N GLU A 115 -3.27 4.75 1.74
CA GLU A 115 -4.67 5.18 1.66
C GLU A 115 -5.58 4.01 1.27
N MET A 116 -5.22 3.29 0.20
CA MET A 116 -5.98 2.10 -0.23
C MET A 116 -5.99 1.00 0.83
N ALA A 117 -4.83 0.69 1.41
CA ALA A 117 -4.71 -0.34 2.43
C ALA A 117 -5.51 -0.01 3.70
N SER A 118 -5.47 1.25 4.15
CA SER A 118 -6.23 1.72 5.31
C SER A 118 -7.74 1.71 5.05
N ALA A 119 -8.17 2.08 3.85
CA ALA A 119 -9.58 2.01 3.47
C ALA A 119 -10.10 0.57 3.38
N ALA A 120 -9.23 -0.37 2.96
CA ALA A 120 -9.57 -1.78 2.82
C ALA A 120 -9.61 -2.52 4.17
N ASN A 121 -8.60 -2.30 5.02
CA ASN A 121 -8.44 -2.98 6.30
C ASN A 121 -7.49 -2.18 7.21
N HIS A 122 -8.05 -1.22 7.93
CA HIS A 122 -7.25 -0.35 8.80
C HIS A 122 -6.53 -1.13 9.92
N GLY A 123 -7.19 -2.13 10.49
CA GLY A 123 -6.61 -2.95 11.56
C GLY A 123 -5.36 -3.70 11.12
N TRP A 124 -5.34 -4.23 9.90
CA TRP A 124 -4.15 -4.85 9.32
C TRP A 124 -3.07 -3.81 9.02
N THR A 125 -3.45 -2.68 8.43
CA THR A 125 -2.53 -1.62 7.99
C THR A 125 -1.78 -0.95 9.14
N MET A 126 -2.31 -1.02 10.37
CA MET A 126 -1.63 -0.47 11.55
C MET A 126 -0.24 -1.07 11.78
N ALA A 127 -0.02 -2.35 11.46
CA ALA A 127 1.30 -2.97 11.62
C ALA A 127 2.32 -2.41 10.60
N PRO A 128 2.14 -2.53 9.28
CA PRO A 128 3.11 -1.99 8.33
C PRO A 128 3.16 -0.45 8.35
N GLY A 129 2.05 0.23 8.60
CA GLY A 129 2.00 1.70 8.58
C GLY A 129 2.69 2.39 9.75
N LEU A 130 3.00 1.69 10.84
CA LEU A 130 3.72 2.23 11.99
C LEU A 130 5.20 1.82 12.04
N LEU A 131 5.64 0.96 11.14
CA LEU A 131 7.00 0.40 11.12
C LEU A 131 7.92 1.08 10.07
N HIS A 132 7.54 2.26 9.60
CA HIS A 132 8.36 3.10 8.70
C HIS A 132 9.43 3.87 9.42
#